data_695f5ad114694337e5c5fe21994a9237
#
_entry.id   695f5ad114694337e5c5fe21994a9237
#
_cell.length_a   1.000
_cell.length_b   1.000
_cell.length_c   1.000
_cell.angle_alpha   90.00
_cell.angle_beta   90.00
_cell.angle_gamma   90.00
#
_symmetry.space_group_name_H-M   'P 1'
#
loop_
_entity.id
_entity.type
_entity.pdbx_description
1 polymer ?
#
loop_
_entity_poly.entity_id
_entity_poly.type
_entity_poly.pdbx_seq_one_letter_code
_entity_poly.pdbx_strand_id
1 'polypeptide(L)'
;HYIIRKGKTGAEEILAMMVNYREHPLSNIAGSPVVEVLDYSLLERREVATGKVTPLVMPATSNVLQYIAEDGSKLSIRPSGTEPKIKYYVGIRETAASPEDLPMAEQRANKRIAQLFEQLGI
;
A
#
# COMPACT_ATOMS: atom_id res chain seq x y z
N HIS A 1 -11.25 -6.84 0.43
CA HIS A 1 -11.82 -5.53 0.12
C HIS A 1 -10.76 -4.56 -0.32
N TYR A 2 -11.05 -3.79 -1.36
CA TYR A 2 -10.18 -2.72 -1.83
C TYR A 2 -10.89 -1.38 -1.68
N ILE A 3 -10.23 -0.44 -1.02
CA ILE A 3 -10.72 0.92 -0.82
C ILE A 3 -9.73 1.89 -1.44
N ILE A 4 -10.25 2.85 -2.21
CA ILE A 4 -9.46 3.91 -2.81
C ILE A 4 -9.61 5.16 -1.95
N ARG A 5 -8.50 5.73 -1.50
CA ARG A 5 -8.47 7.01 -0.79
C ARG A 5 -7.73 8.03 -1.63
N LYS A 6 -8.32 9.22 -1.79
CA LYS A 6 -7.71 10.33 -2.52
C LYS A 6 -7.27 11.41 -1.55
N GLY A 7 -5.98 11.76 -1.59
CA GLY A 7 -5.46 12.93 -0.91
C GLY A 7 -5.54 14.15 -1.82
N LYS A 8 -5.73 15.34 -1.25
CA LYS A 8 -5.73 16.60 -1.99
C LYS A 8 -4.42 17.32 -1.76
N THR A 9 -3.57 17.37 -2.78
CA THR A 9 -2.27 18.06 -2.70
C THR A 9 -1.94 18.64 -4.06
N GLY A 10 -0.99 19.57 -4.10
CA GLY A 10 -0.44 20.07 -5.38
C GLY A 10 0.49 19.03 -6.00
N ALA A 11 0.77 19.17 -7.30
CA ALA A 11 1.60 18.22 -8.04
C ALA A 11 3.00 18.05 -7.43
N GLU A 12 3.63 19.15 -6.99
CA GLU A 12 4.95 19.10 -6.35
C GLU A 12 4.93 18.35 -5.03
N GLU A 13 3.87 18.54 -4.23
CA GLU A 13 3.72 17.85 -2.95
C GLU A 13 3.53 16.35 -3.16
N ILE A 14 2.79 15.95 -4.20
CA ILE A 14 2.59 14.55 -4.55
C ILE A 14 3.92 13.88 -4.91
N LEU A 15 4.74 14.53 -5.73
CA LEU A 15 6.06 14.01 -6.07
C LEU A 15 6.95 13.87 -4.85
N ALA A 16 6.92 14.86 -3.95
CA ALA A 16 7.66 14.80 -2.70
C ALA A 16 7.17 13.66 -1.79
N MET A 17 5.86 13.43 -1.74
CA MET A 17 5.28 12.32 -0.99
C MET A 17 5.76 10.96 -1.53
N MET A 18 5.78 10.80 -2.85
CA MET A 18 6.27 9.56 -3.46
C MET A 18 7.74 9.31 -3.16
N VAL A 19 8.58 10.34 -3.21
CA VAL A 19 9.99 10.26 -2.82
C VAL A 19 10.11 9.84 -1.36
N ASN A 20 9.33 10.47 -0.47
CA ASN A 20 9.35 10.14 0.95
C ASN A 20 8.95 8.69 1.21
N TYR A 21 7.91 8.18 0.56
CA TYR A 21 7.51 6.78 0.70
C TYR A 21 8.58 5.81 0.22
N ARG A 22 9.37 6.18 -0.80
CA ARG A 22 10.49 5.35 -1.27
C ARG A 22 11.68 5.38 -0.34
N GLU A 23 12.02 6.55 0.21
CA GLU A 23 13.13 6.71 1.14
C GLU A 23 12.82 6.17 2.53
N HIS A 24 11.55 6.27 2.93
CA HIS A 24 11.07 5.84 4.25
C HIS A 24 9.90 4.87 4.09
N PRO A 25 10.15 3.63 3.65
CA PRO A 25 9.10 2.65 3.45
C PRO A 25 8.32 2.36 4.74
N LEU A 26 7.05 2.06 4.60
CA LEU A 26 6.24 1.65 5.75
C LEU A 26 6.78 0.36 6.35
N SER A 27 6.84 0.30 7.67
CA SER A 27 7.27 -0.91 8.39
C SER A 27 6.14 -1.91 8.58
N ASN A 28 4.89 -1.43 8.58
CA ASN A 28 3.72 -2.29 8.78
C ASN A 28 2.50 -1.71 8.06
N ILE A 29 1.51 -2.58 7.81
CA ILE A 29 0.19 -2.21 7.32
C ILE A 29 -0.81 -2.62 8.39
N ALA A 30 -1.34 -1.63 9.12
CA ALA A 30 -2.30 -1.83 10.21
C ALA A 30 -1.87 -2.95 11.17
N GLY A 31 -0.61 -2.91 11.59
CA GLY A 31 -0.03 -3.84 12.55
C GLY A 31 0.64 -5.07 11.95
N SER A 32 0.44 -5.39 10.68
CA SER A 32 1.11 -6.51 10.04
C SER A 32 2.41 -6.05 9.38
N PRO A 33 3.57 -6.68 9.66
CA PRO A 33 4.85 -6.26 9.11
C PRO A 33 4.88 -6.30 7.58
N VAL A 34 5.46 -5.27 6.97
CA VAL A 34 5.71 -5.25 5.52
C VAL A 34 6.87 -6.18 5.21
N VAL A 35 6.65 -7.14 4.32
CA VAL A 35 7.66 -8.13 3.93
C VAL A 35 8.23 -7.88 2.53
N GLU A 36 7.48 -7.20 1.67
CA GLU A 36 7.93 -6.85 0.32
C GLU A 36 7.57 -5.42 -0.05
N VAL A 37 8.44 -4.78 -0.81
CA VAL A 37 8.22 -3.47 -1.42
C VAL A 37 8.42 -3.61 -2.91
N LEU A 38 7.40 -3.28 -3.70
CA LEU A 38 7.44 -3.30 -5.15
C LEU A 38 7.48 -1.87 -5.68
N ASP A 39 8.53 -1.51 -6.38
CA ASP A 39 8.69 -0.18 -6.98
C ASP A 39 8.59 -0.31 -8.50
N TYR A 40 7.48 0.14 -9.05
CA TYR A 40 7.21 0.04 -10.48
C TYR A 40 7.95 1.09 -11.31
N SER A 41 8.50 2.12 -10.68
CA SER A 41 9.35 3.08 -11.39
C SER A 41 10.74 2.53 -11.67
N LEU A 42 11.22 1.63 -10.81
CA LEU A 42 12.50 0.96 -10.93
C LEU A 42 12.35 -0.48 -11.46
N LEU A 43 11.11 -0.98 -11.54
CA LEU A 43 10.77 -2.37 -11.87
C LEU A 43 11.51 -3.35 -10.96
N GLU A 44 11.44 -3.10 -9.65
CA GLU A 44 12.10 -3.90 -8.64
C GLU A 44 11.14 -4.36 -7.56
N ARG A 45 11.36 -5.59 -7.09
CA ARG A 45 10.74 -6.16 -5.90
C ARG A 45 11.83 -6.37 -4.88
N ARG A 46 11.68 -5.81 -3.70
CA ARG A 46 12.65 -5.97 -2.61
C ARG A 46 12.03 -6.73 -1.44
N GLU A 47 12.70 -7.79 -1.00
CA GLU A 47 12.39 -8.46 0.24
C GLU A 47 12.95 -7.67 1.40
N VAL A 48 12.10 -7.28 2.35
CA VAL A 48 12.52 -6.43 3.48
C VAL A 48 13.49 -7.17 4.40
N ALA A 49 13.25 -8.46 4.68
CA ALA A 49 14.05 -9.23 5.62
C ALA A 49 15.49 -9.46 5.15
N THR A 50 15.70 -9.68 3.86
CA THR A 50 17.02 -10.04 3.30
C THR A 50 17.64 -8.92 2.49
N GLY A 51 16.86 -7.91 2.08
CA GLY A 51 17.29 -6.88 1.17
C GLY A 51 17.45 -7.35 -0.28
N LYS A 52 17.05 -8.59 -0.57
CA LYS A 52 17.16 -9.14 -1.91
C LYS A 52 16.24 -8.42 -2.88
N VAL A 53 16.81 -8.00 -4.01
CA VAL A 53 16.07 -7.31 -5.09
C VAL A 53 15.93 -8.24 -6.28
N THR A 54 14.70 -8.37 -6.78
CA THR A 54 14.42 -9.14 -8.00
C THR A 54 13.70 -8.24 -9.01
N PRO A 55 13.89 -8.44 -10.31
CA PRO A 55 13.23 -7.61 -11.31
C PRO A 55 11.73 -7.92 -11.40
N LEU A 56 10.94 -6.87 -11.70
CA LEU A 56 9.53 -7.01 -12.07
C LEU A 56 9.44 -7.01 -13.60
N VAL A 57 8.79 -8.02 -14.15
CA VAL A 57 8.63 -8.12 -15.60
C VAL A 57 7.35 -7.41 -16.01
N MET A 58 7.48 -6.15 -16.45
CA MET A 58 6.38 -5.29 -16.87
C MET A 58 6.73 -4.63 -18.19
N PRO A 59 5.72 -4.34 -19.06
CA PRO A 59 5.98 -3.72 -20.35
C PRO A 59 6.48 -2.27 -20.28
N ALA A 60 6.21 -1.57 -19.17
CA ALA A 60 6.60 -0.18 -18.99
C ALA A 60 6.74 0.16 -17.51
N THR A 61 7.51 1.22 -17.20
CA THR A 61 7.60 1.76 -15.87
C THR A 61 6.38 2.61 -15.52
N SER A 62 6.08 2.73 -14.24
CA SER A 62 5.02 3.62 -13.75
C SER A 62 5.38 4.11 -12.35
N ASN A 63 4.86 5.28 -11.96
CA ASN A 63 5.09 5.83 -10.64
C ASN A 63 4.11 5.21 -9.64
N VAL A 64 4.29 3.93 -9.37
CA VAL A 64 3.48 3.17 -8.43
C VAL A 64 4.40 2.52 -7.42
N LEU A 65 4.01 2.56 -6.16
CA LEU A 65 4.70 1.90 -5.07
C LEU A 65 3.71 0.99 -4.35
N GLN A 66 4.10 -0.25 -4.11
CA GLN A 66 3.25 -1.23 -3.46
C GLN A 66 3.97 -1.88 -2.28
N TYR A 67 3.27 -1.96 -1.15
CA TYR A 67 3.74 -2.67 0.03
C TYR A 67 2.90 -3.90 0.24
N ILE A 68 3.55 -5.02 0.55
CA ILE A 68 2.87 -6.27 0.86
C ILE A 68 3.25 -6.67 2.28
N ALA A 69 2.24 -6.90 3.11
CA ALA A 69 2.43 -7.31 4.50
C ALA A 69 2.45 -8.84 4.63
N GLU A 70 2.96 -9.31 5.76
CA GLU A 70 3.08 -10.74 6.06
C GLU A 70 1.74 -11.46 6.00
N ASP A 71 0.65 -10.83 6.43
CA ASP A 71 -0.69 -11.42 6.40
C ASP A 71 -1.35 -11.39 5.02
N GLY A 72 -0.67 -10.85 4.01
CA GLY A 72 -1.20 -10.70 2.66
C GLY A 72 -1.92 -9.40 2.39
N SER A 73 -2.01 -8.50 3.38
CA SER A 73 -2.55 -7.16 3.17
C SER A 73 -1.64 -6.36 2.25
N LYS A 74 -2.24 -5.49 1.44
CA LYS A 74 -1.52 -4.69 0.43
C LYS A 74 -1.91 -3.22 0.51
N LEU A 75 -0.93 -2.36 0.27
CA LEU A 75 -1.15 -0.94 0.06
C LEU A 75 -0.46 -0.54 -1.23
N SER A 76 -1.21 -0.01 -2.19
CA SER A 76 -0.65 0.56 -3.41
C SER A 76 -0.85 2.06 -3.39
N ILE A 77 0.20 2.80 -3.71
CA ILE A 77 0.20 4.27 -3.74
C ILE A 77 0.50 4.69 -5.18
N ARG A 78 -0.39 5.50 -5.75
CA ARG A 78 -0.28 5.94 -7.14
C ARG A 78 -0.75 7.38 -7.30
N PRO A 79 0.08 8.27 -7.86
CA PRO A 79 -0.39 9.60 -8.26
C PRO A 79 -1.42 9.47 -9.38
N SER A 80 -2.41 10.37 -9.39
CA SER A 80 -3.32 10.48 -10.52
C SER A 80 -2.56 11.02 -11.74
N GLY A 81 -2.82 10.47 -12.93
CA GLY A 81 -2.19 10.94 -14.17
C GLY A 81 -2.80 12.23 -14.72
N THR A 82 -4.00 12.61 -14.28
CA THR A 82 -4.75 13.72 -14.84
C THR A 82 -5.05 14.84 -13.84
N GLU A 83 -4.96 14.56 -12.54
CA GLU A 83 -5.29 15.50 -11.48
C GLU A 83 -4.18 15.54 -10.43
N PRO A 84 -4.00 16.68 -9.71
CA PRO A 84 -3.00 16.76 -8.63
C PRO A 84 -3.51 16.04 -7.37
N LYS A 85 -3.70 14.74 -7.47
CA LYS A 85 -4.20 13.89 -6.39
C LYS A 85 -3.36 12.61 -6.31
N ILE A 86 -3.28 12.07 -5.11
CA ILE A 86 -2.65 10.76 -4.88
C ILE A 86 -3.75 9.76 -4.50
N LYS A 87 -3.65 8.55 -5.01
CA LYS A 87 -4.61 7.48 -4.76
C LYS A 87 -3.98 6.39 -3.94
N TYR A 88 -4.74 5.90 -2.95
CA TYR A 88 -4.34 4.78 -2.10
C TYR A 88 -5.30 3.63 -2.33
N TYR A 89 -4.75 2.49 -2.73
CA TYR A 89 -5.51 1.26 -2.93
C TYR A 89 -5.16 0.32 -1.78
N VAL A 90 -6.14 0.02 -0.93
CA VAL A 90 -5.92 -0.77 0.28
C VAL A 90 -6.66 -2.09 0.19
N GLY A 91 -5.95 -3.19 0.34
CA GLY A 91 -6.53 -4.51 0.48
C GLY A 91 -6.11 -5.09 1.82
N ILE A 92 -7.03 -5.17 2.78
CA ILE A 92 -6.78 -5.79 4.07
C ILE A 92 -7.27 -7.23 4.03
N ARG A 93 -6.38 -8.14 4.43
CA ARG A 93 -6.71 -9.56 4.51
C ARG A 93 -7.01 -9.94 5.96
N GLU A 94 -8.24 -10.42 6.16
CA GLU A 94 -8.70 -10.99 7.42
C GLU A 94 -9.24 -12.39 7.16
N THR A 95 -9.08 -13.28 8.12
CA THR A 95 -9.52 -14.66 8.02
C THR A 95 -10.80 -14.84 8.80
N ALA A 96 -11.82 -15.48 8.18
CA ALA A 96 -13.03 -15.92 8.84
C ALA A 96 -12.93 -17.44 9.04
N ALA A 97 -13.17 -17.91 10.26
CA ALA A 97 -13.13 -19.34 10.57
C ALA A 97 -14.32 -20.09 9.98
N SER A 98 -15.45 -19.40 9.79
CA SER A 98 -16.69 -19.95 9.23
C SER A 98 -17.48 -18.85 8.55
N PRO A 99 -18.53 -19.17 7.75
CA PRO A 99 -19.38 -18.14 7.16
C PRO A 99 -20.04 -17.21 8.18
N GLU A 100 -20.30 -17.69 9.39
CA GLU A 100 -20.88 -16.87 10.45
C GLU A 100 -19.90 -15.81 10.97
N ASP A 101 -18.59 -16.02 10.79
CA ASP A 101 -17.56 -15.08 11.20
C ASP A 101 -17.31 -13.96 10.17
N LEU A 102 -17.88 -14.06 8.96
CA LEU A 102 -17.66 -13.06 7.91
C LEU A 102 -17.98 -11.62 8.34
N PRO A 103 -19.11 -11.33 9.03
CA PRO A 103 -19.37 -9.96 9.48
C PRO A 103 -18.32 -9.45 10.47
N MET A 104 -17.81 -10.30 11.35
CA MET A 104 -16.75 -9.92 12.29
C MET A 104 -15.43 -9.69 11.60
N ALA A 105 -15.11 -10.53 10.60
CA ALA A 105 -13.90 -10.36 9.79
C ALA A 105 -13.97 -9.04 9.01
N GLU A 106 -15.12 -8.67 8.46
CA GLU A 106 -15.31 -7.38 7.78
C GLU A 106 -15.11 -6.21 8.74
N GLN A 107 -15.65 -6.29 9.95
CA GLN A 107 -15.47 -5.24 10.96
C GLN A 107 -14.00 -5.07 11.32
N ARG A 108 -13.27 -6.18 11.49
CA ARG A 108 -11.83 -6.13 11.77
C ARG A 108 -11.07 -5.50 10.60
N ALA A 109 -11.39 -5.87 9.37
CA ALA A 109 -10.78 -5.31 8.19
C ALA A 109 -11.03 -3.80 8.09
N ASN A 110 -12.26 -3.37 8.28
CA ASN A 110 -12.63 -1.95 8.24
C ASN A 110 -11.90 -1.13 9.32
N LYS A 111 -11.78 -1.69 10.51
CA LYS A 111 -11.04 -1.05 11.61
C LYS A 111 -9.56 -0.90 11.26
N ARG A 112 -8.97 -1.94 10.66
CA ARG A 112 -7.57 -1.90 10.24
C ARG A 112 -7.34 -0.89 9.11
N ILE A 113 -8.29 -0.76 8.17
CA ILE A 113 -8.22 0.26 7.12
C ILE A 113 -8.22 1.65 7.72
N ALA A 114 -9.09 1.91 8.70
CA ALA A 114 -9.13 3.20 9.40
C ALA A 114 -7.82 3.47 10.13
N GLN A 115 -7.24 2.49 10.78
CA GLN A 115 -5.94 2.60 11.45
C GLN A 115 -4.82 2.93 10.45
N LEU A 116 -4.85 2.30 9.27
CA LEU A 116 -3.87 2.57 8.22
C LEU A 116 -3.97 4.01 7.72
N PHE A 117 -5.17 4.50 7.48
CA PHE A 117 -5.37 5.88 7.03
C PHE A 117 -4.88 6.88 8.09
N GLU A 118 -5.12 6.60 9.35
CA GLU A 118 -4.61 7.42 10.46
C GLU A 118 -3.07 7.37 10.49
N GLN A 119 -2.48 6.19 10.33
CA GLN A 119 -1.03 6.00 10.24
C GLN A 119 -0.42 6.81 9.10
N LEU A 120 -1.08 6.87 7.95
CA LEU A 120 -0.63 7.60 6.77
C LEU A 120 -0.91 9.11 6.85
N GLY A 121 -1.75 9.55 7.78
CA GLY A 121 -2.12 10.94 7.92
C GLY A 121 -3.10 11.44 6.86
N ILE A 122 -3.96 10.57 6.39
CA ILE A 122 -4.90 10.89 5.30
C ILE A 122 -6.37 10.73 5.70
#